data_8e89a1e9445e906f7b5cb3b08c3dffb4
#
_entry.id   8e89a1e9445e906f7b5cb3b08c3dffb4
#
_cell.length_a   1.000
_cell.length_b   1.000
_cell.length_c   1.000
_cell.angle_alpha   90.00
_cell.angle_beta   90.00
_cell.angle_gamma   90.00
#
_symmetry.space_group_name_H-M   'P 1'
#
loop_
_entity.id
_entity.type
_entity.pdbx_description
1 polymer ?
#
loop_
_entity_poly.entity_id
_entity_poly.type
_entity_poly.pdbx_seq_one_letter_code
_entity_poly.pdbx_strand_id
1 'polypeptide(L)'
;MAKTAFVYHPDLLQHDTGDGHPERRSRLQAILQSASEQSWWDDLLHLQPKPAPREALLRVHSAGHLNQIEALDQVNQPVQVSPDTVGSPGTHWAARLAAGAPIAAIDALLNNQADNAFCCIRPPGHHAENDKIMGFCFL
;
A
#
# COMPACT_ATOMS: atom_id res chain seq x y z
N MET A 1 -27.06 -3.94 9.54
CA MET A 1 -25.72 -4.51 9.80
C MET A 1 -24.66 -3.48 9.49
N ALA A 2 -23.55 -3.49 10.22
CA ALA A 2 -22.43 -2.62 9.94
C ALA A 2 -21.86 -2.91 8.55
N LYS A 3 -21.62 -1.86 7.76
CA LYS A 3 -21.06 -1.97 6.41
C LYS A 3 -19.55 -1.76 6.46
N THR A 4 -18.80 -2.73 5.96
CA THR A 4 -17.34 -2.67 5.92
C THR A 4 -16.84 -2.27 4.54
N ALA A 5 -15.96 -1.27 4.47
CA ALA A 5 -15.22 -0.96 3.26
C ALA A 5 -13.99 -1.87 3.13
N PHE A 6 -13.80 -2.45 1.96
CA PHE A 6 -12.59 -3.19 1.59
C PHE A 6 -11.82 -2.40 0.54
N VAL A 7 -10.65 -1.90 0.92
CA VAL A 7 -9.84 -1.02 0.07
C VAL A 7 -8.67 -1.80 -0.51
N TYR A 8 -8.61 -1.90 -1.83
CA TYR A 8 -7.58 -2.63 -2.56
C TYR A 8 -7.40 -2.07 -3.97
N HIS A 9 -6.20 -2.16 -4.50
CA HIS A 9 -5.88 -1.87 -5.91
C HIS A 9 -4.95 -2.95 -6.46
N PRO A 10 -5.20 -3.50 -7.68
CA PRO A 10 -4.37 -4.56 -8.25
C PRO A 10 -2.91 -4.15 -8.46
N ASP A 11 -2.64 -2.87 -8.69
CA ASP A 11 -1.27 -2.36 -8.86
C ASP A 11 -0.41 -2.42 -7.59
N LEU A 12 -1.00 -2.69 -6.42
CA LEU A 12 -0.23 -2.98 -5.21
C LEU A 12 0.66 -4.22 -5.39
N LEU A 13 0.30 -5.12 -6.32
CA LEU A 13 1.09 -6.30 -6.66
C LEU A 13 2.31 -5.98 -7.55
N GLN A 14 2.45 -4.76 -8.07
CA GLN A 14 3.60 -4.35 -8.87
C GLN A 14 4.87 -4.15 -8.04
N HIS A 15 4.74 -3.90 -6.73
CA HIS A 15 5.88 -3.89 -5.83
C HIS A 15 6.48 -5.30 -5.75
N ASP A 16 7.70 -5.47 -6.27
CA ASP A 16 8.37 -6.75 -6.38
C ASP A 16 9.58 -6.81 -5.45
N THR A 17 9.51 -7.70 -4.48
CA THR A 17 10.58 -7.97 -3.50
C THR A 17 11.31 -9.27 -3.77
N GLY A 18 10.87 -10.03 -4.79
CA GLY A 18 11.30 -11.40 -5.06
C GLY A 18 10.55 -12.43 -4.20
N ASP A 19 10.50 -13.67 -4.71
CA ASP A 19 9.67 -14.73 -4.11
C ASP A 19 10.16 -15.20 -2.72
N GLY A 20 11.44 -15.06 -2.45
CA GLY A 20 12.05 -15.46 -1.17
C GLY A 20 11.88 -14.43 -0.05
N HIS A 21 11.37 -13.23 -0.34
CA HIS A 21 11.21 -12.17 0.66
C HIS A 21 9.96 -12.42 1.51
N PRO A 22 10.00 -12.17 2.84
CA PRO A 22 8.83 -12.36 3.71
C PRO A 22 7.66 -11.42 3.35
N GLU A 23 7.92 -10.18 2.92
CA GLU A 23 6.93 -9.25 2.37
C GLU A 23 6.90 -9.43 0.85
N ARG A 24 6.02 -10.29 0.34
CA ARG A 24 5.90 -10.63 -1.08
C ARG A 24 4.44 -10.55 -1.56
N ARG A 25 4.26 -10.39 -2.87
CA ARG A 25 2.92 -10.23 -3.49
C ARG A 25 1.95 -11.38 -3.20
N SER A 26 2.46 -12.59 -3.02
CA SER A 26 1.62 -13.75 -2.72
C SER A 26 0.87 -13.67 -1.40
N ARG A 27 1.30 -12.81 -0.45
CA ARG A 27 0.55 -12.53 0.78
C ARG A 27 -0.81 -11.88 0.48
N LEU A 28 -0.82 -10.81 -0.34
CA LEU A 28 -2.06 -10.16 -0.76
C LEU A 28 -2.92 -11.09 -1.61
N GLN A 29 -2.32 -11.83 -2.52
CA GLN A 29 -3.04 -12.79 -3.36
C GLN A 29 -3.77 -13.84 -2.51
N ALA A 30 -3.12 -14.37 -1.48
CA ALA A 30 -3.74 -15.33 -0.56
C ALA A 30 -4.91 -14.71 0.23
N ILE A 31 -4.75 -13.47 0.72
CA ILE A 31 -5.83 -12.75 1.42
C ILE A 31 -7.03 -12.52 0.49
N LEU A 32 -6.78 -12.03 -0.72
CA LEU A 32 -7.83 -11.76 -1.71
C LEU A 32 -8.58 -13.04 -2.10
N GLN A 33 -7.85 -14.12 -2.37
CA GLN A 33 -8.46 -15.41 -2.69
C GLN A 33 -9.34 -15.90 -1.55
N SER A 34 -8.79 -15.97 -0.34
CA SER A 34 -9.52 -16.45 0.83
C SER A 34 -10.76 -15.59 1.14
N ALA A 35 -10.64 -14.27 1.01
CA ALA A 35 -11.76 -13.37 1.25
C ALA A 35 -12.84 -13.48 0.18
N SER A 36 -12.47 -13.58 -1.10
CA SER A 36 -13.41 -13.68 -2.22
C SER A 36 -14.24 -14.98 -2.25
N GLU A 37 -13.80 -16.01 -1.55
CA GLU A 37 -14.52 -17.27 -1.39
C GLU A 37 -15.59 -17.23 -0.27
N GLN A 38 -15.66 -16.13 0.49
CA GLN A 38 -16.57 -16.01 1.63
C GLN A 38 -17.93 -15.44 1.20
N SER A 39 -18.99 -15.90 1.86
CA SER A 39 -20.37 -15.47 1.56
C SER A 39 -20.63 -13.99 1.81
N TRP A 40 -19.81 -13.32 2.63
CA TRP A 40 -19.93 -11.89 2.93
C TRP A 40 -19.15 -10.98 1.96
N TRP A 41 -18.43 -11.56 1.00
CA TRP A 41 -17.56 -10.79 0.09
C TRP A 41 -18.33 -9.74 -0.71
N ASP A 42 -19.48 -10.11 -1.25
CA ASP A 42 -20.33 -9.23 -2.07
C ASP A 42 -21.07 -8.16 -1.22
N ASP A 43 -21.12 -8.34 0.10
CA ASP A 43 -21.70 -7.36 1.03
C ASP A 43 -20.74 -6.21 1.37
N LEU A 44 -19.46 -6.35 1.03
CA LEU A 44 -18.46 -5.31 1.28
C LEU A 44 -18.61 -4.11 0.34
N LEU A 45 -18.24 -2.93 0.82
CA LEU A 45 -18.04 -1.77 -0.03
C LEU A 45 -16.61 -1.83 -0.61
N HIS A 46 -16.50 -2.30 -1.85
CA HIS A 46 -15.20 -2.37 -2.53
C HIS A 46 -14.76 -0.99 -3.01
N LEU A 47 -13.59 -0.55 -2.57
CA LEU A 47 -13.00 0.74 -2.91
C LEU A 47 -11.61 0.56 -3.53
N GLN A 48 -11.32 1.31 -4.59
CA GLN A 48 -9.97 1.45 -5.13
C GLN A 48 -9.38 2.78 -4.68
N PRO A 49 -8.22 2.79 -4.02
CA PRO A 49 -7.57 4.01 -3.59
C PRO A 49 -6.97 4.76 -4.79
N LYS A 50 -6.92 6.09 -4.67
CA LYS A 50 -6.03 6.92 -5.48
C LYS A 50 -4.65 6.98 -4.81
N PRO A 51 -3.56 7.21 -5.57
CA PRO A 51 -2.26 7.43 -4.96
C PRO A 51 -2.29 8.66 -4.05
N ALA A 52 -1.72 8.55 -2.85
CA ALA A 52 -1.62 9.69 -1.95
C ALA A 52 -0.91 10.87 -2.66
N PRO A 53 -1.44 12.08 -2.59
CA PRO A 53 -0.82 13.24 -3.21
C PRO A 53 0.49 13.60 -2.48
N ARG A 54 1.47 14.10 -3.25
CA ARG A 54 2.81 14.43 -2.71
C ARG A 54 2.75 15.36 -1.51
N GLU A 55 1.86 16.35 -1.52
CA GLU A 55 1.68 17.29 -0.41
C GLU A 55 1.18 16.62 0.88
N ALA A 56 0.40 15.57 0.79
CA ALA A 56 0.00 14.78 1.96
C ALA A 56 1.20 14.00 2.52
N LEU A 57 2.02 13.42 1.65
CA LEU A 57 3.23 12.70 2.04
C LEU A 57 4.28 13.62 2.67
N LEU A 58 4.42 14.86 2.19
CA LEU A 58 5.32 15.88 2.73
C LEU A 58 4.96 16.34 4.16
N ARG A 59 3.77 16.03 4.65
CA ARG A 59 3.42 16.29 6.06
C ARG A 59 4.11 15.34 7.03
N VAL A 60 4.58 14.19 6.54
CA VAL A 60 5.19 13.11 7.32
C VAL A 60 6.66 12.92 6.93
N HIS A 61 6.95 12.96 5.63
CA HIS A 61 8.25 12.64 5.07
C HIS A 61 8.95 13.87 4.49
N SER A 62 10.29 13.87 4.53
CA SER A 62 11.10 14.88 3.87
C SER A 62 11.00 14.77 2.34
N ALA A 63 11.25 15.87 1.63
CA ALA A 63 11.33 15.85 0.18
C ALA A 63 12.43 14.91 -0.34
N GLY A 64 13.56 14.85 0.37
CA GLY A 64 14.67 13.94 0.03
C GLY A 64 14.25 12.47 0.13
N HIS A 65 13.48 12.10 1.15
CA HIS A 65 12.93 10.75 1.30
C HIS A 65 12.00 10.39 0.13
N LEU A 66 11.08 11.28 -0.23
CA LEU A 66 10.19 11.04 -1.37
C LEU A 66 10.95 10.90 -2.69
N ASN A 67 11.98 11.73 -2.90
CA ASN A 67 12.82 11.65 -4.10
C ASN A 67 13.56 10.31 -4.21
N GLN A 68 14.00 9.72 -3.08
CA GLN A 68 14.61 8.38 -3.08
C GLN A 68 13.63 7.30 -3.55
N ILE A 69 12.37 7.39 -3.12
CA ILE A 69 11.35 6.43 -3.52
C ILE A 69 10.96 6.62 -4.99
N GLU A 70 10.81 7.85 -5.44
CA GLU A 70 10.55 8.20 -6.85
C GLU A 70 11.67 7.70 -7.79
N ALA A 71 12.93 7.71 -7.33
CA ALA A 71 14.07 7.23 -8.10
C ALA A 71 13.97 5.72 -8.42
N LEU A 72 13.16 4.95 -7.69
CA LEU A 72 12.91 3.54 -7.97
C LEU A 72 12.19 3.33 -9.30
N ASP A 73 11.51 4.33 -9.85
CA ASP A 73 10.90 4.25 -11.17
C ASP A 73 11.93 4.10 -12.30
N GLN A 74 13.21 4.41 -12.03
CA GLN A 74 14.29 4.34 -13.01
C GLN A 74 15.13 3.05 -12.90
N VAL A 75 14.89 2.18 -11.92
CA VAL A 75 15.60 0.91 -11.82
C VAL A 75 14.96 -0.12 -12.77
N ASN A 76 15.76 -1.08 -13.25
CA ASN A 76 15.29 -2.10 -14.18
C ASN A 76 14.95 -3.44 -13.51
N GLN A 77 15.27 -3.57 -12.24
CA GLN A 77 15.09 -4.79 -11.46
C GLN A 77 14.99 -4.45 -9.98
N PRO A 78 14.55 -5.39 -9.12
CA PRO A 78 14.56 -5.19 -7.68
C PRO A 78 15.95 -4.85 -7.16
N VAL A 79 16.03 -3.86 -6.27
CA VAL A 79 17.27 -3.36 -5.64
C VAL A 79 17.10 -3.30 -4.13
N GLN A 80 18.15 -3.64 -3.41
CA GLN A 80 18.16 -3.49 -1.95
C GLN A 80 18.38 -2.04 -1.56
N VAL A 81 17.43 -1.44 -0.84
CA VAL A 81 17.46 -0.02 -0.43
C VAL A 81 17.81 0.17 1.03
N SER A 82 17.65 -0.87 1.85
CA SER A 82 18.13 -0.96 3.23
C SER A 82 18.42 -2.43 3.57
N PRO A 83 18.99 -2.75 4.74
CA PRO A 83 19.40 -4.13 5.05
C PRO A 83 18.31 -5.19 4.89
N ASP A 84 17.05 -4.81 5.03
CA ASP A 84 15.89 -5.72 4.97
C ASP A 84 14.84 -5.32 3.94
N THR A 85 15.03 -4.23 3.22
CA THR A 85 14.00 -3.63 2.37
C THR A 85 14.43 -3.60 0.91
N VAL A 86 13.61 -4.18 0.05
CA VAL A 86 13.83 -4.27 -1.39
C VAL A 86 12.83 -3.38 -2.12
N GLY A 87 13.33 -2.47 -2.96
CA GLY A 87 12.53 -1.66 -3.89
C GLY A 87 12.59 -2.20 -5.32
N SER A 88 11.62 -1.86 -6.13
CA SER A 88 11.50 -2.29 -7.53
C SER A 88 10.86 -1.19 -8.38
N PRO A 89 10.82 -1.30 -9.71
CA PRO A 89 10.20 -0.29 -10.58
C PRO A 89 8.75 0.07 -10.21
N GLY A 90 7.95 -0.87 -9.70
CA GLY A 90 6.57 -0.64 -9.28
C GLY A 90 6.41 -0.16 -7.84
N THR A 91 7.49 -0.04 -7.07
CA THR A 91 7.41 0.25 -5.62
C THR A 91 6.85 1.65 -5.32
N HIS A 92 7.34 2.69 -6.02
CA HIS A 92 6.88 4.06 -5.81
C HIS A 92 5.35 4.17 -6.01
N TRP A 93 4.83 3.64 -7.10
CA TRP A 93 3.39 3.65 -7.38
C TRP A 93 2.59 2.87 -6.33
N ALA A 94 3.01 1.63 -6.00
CA ALA A 94 2.35 0.80 -5.01
C ALA A 94 2.38 1.45 -3.61
N ALA A 95 3.49 2.04 -3.19
CA ALA A 95 3.61 2.74 -1.91
C ALA A 95 2.66 3.94 -1.82
N ARG A 96 2.52 4.72 -2.88
CA ARG A 96 1.57 5.83 -2.94
C ARG A 96 0.11 5.35 -2.91
N LEU A 97 -0.22 4.25 -3.56
CA LEU A 97 -1.54 3.62 -3.47
C LEU A 97 -1.82 3.09 -2.06
N ALA A 98 -0.82 2.46 -1.43
CA ALA A 98 -0.92 1.98 -0.06
C ALA A 98 -1.17 3.13 0.93
N ALA A 99 -0.47 4.25 0.79
CA ALA A 99 -0.69 5.46 1.60
C ALA A 99 -2.03 6.15 1.28
N GLY A 100 -2.53 6.01 0.06
CA GLY A 100 -3.84 6.54 -0.36
C GLY A 100 -5.03 5.72 0.14
N ALA A 101 -4.82 4.44 0.46
CA ALA A 101 -5.91 3.55 0.88
C ALA A 101 -6.58 3.99 2.20
N PRO A 102 -5.84 4.35 3.26
CA PRO A 102 -6.47 4.90 4.46
C PRO A 102 -7.19 6.23 4.21
N ILE A 103 -6.75 7.05 3.26
CA ILE A 103 -7.46 8.28 2.89
C ILE A 103 -8.83 7.92 2.31
N ALA A 104 -8.89 6.99 1.35
CA ALA A 104 -10.15 6.53 0.77
C ALA A 104 -11.07 5.89 1.82
N ALA A 105 -10.49 5.12 2.75
CA ALA A 105 -11.22 4.50 3.85
C ALA A 105 -11.85 5.56 4.78
N ILE A 106 -11.07 6.54 5.21
CA ILE A 106 -11.53 7.63 6.09
C ILE A 106 -12.62 8.46 5.40
N ASP A 107 -12.44 8.79 4.13
CA ASP A 107 -13.46 9.51 3.36
C ASP A 107 -14.79 8.74 3.30
N ALA A 108 -14.75 7.42 3.10
CA ALA A 108 -15.95 6.59 3.11
C ALA A 108 -16.64 6.57 4.48
N LEU A 109 -15.86 6.52 5.58
CA LEU A 109 -16.39 6.59 6.94
C LEU A 109 -17.04 7.95 7.24
N LEU A 110 -16.35 9.05 6.92
CA LEU A 110 -16.84 10.41 7.16
C LEU A 110 -18.09 10.74 6.33
N ASN A 111 -18.22 10.13 5.16
CA ASN A 111 -19.40 10.27 4.29
C ASN A 111 -20.52 9.25 4.60
N ASN A 112 -20.42 8.51 5.71
CA ASN A 112 -21.39 7.48 6.14
C ASN A 112 -21.65 6.40 5.06
N GLN A 113 -20.64 6.09 4.24
CA GLN A 113 -20.72 5.03 3.22
C GLN A 113 -20.36 3.65 3.81
N ALA A 114 -19.58 3.64 4.90
CA ALA A 114 -19.20 2.47 5.67
C ALA A 114 -19.06 2.81 7.16
N ASP A 115 -19.15 1.80 8.01
CA ASP A 115 -19.00 1.92 9.47
C ASP A 115 -17.57 1.59 9.94
N ASN A 116 -16.87 0.80 9.17
CA ASN A 116 -15.47 0.44 9.38
C ASN A 116 -14.79 0.11 8.03
N ALA A 117 -13.47 -0.06 8.03
CA ALA A 117 -12.74 -0.34 6.81
C ALA A 117 -11.55 -1.28 7.05
N PHE A 118 -11.23 -2.08 6.03
CA PHE A 118 -10.02 -2.86 5.93
C PHE A 118 -9.24 -2.47 4.68
N CYS A 119 -8.00 -2.03 4.84
CA CYS A 119 -7.10 -1.69 3.74
C CYS A 119 -6.16 -2.89 3.46
N CYS A 120 -6.43 -3.62 2.38
CA CYS A 120 -5.60 -4.74 1.94
C CYS A 120 -4.46 -4.21 1.07
N ILE A 121 -3.36 -3.80 1.70
CA ILE A 121 -2.29 -3.01 1.08
C ILE A 121 -0.90 -3.61 1.27
N ARG A 122 0.00 -3.24 0.35
CA ARG A 122 1.45 -3.39 0.40
C ARG A 122 2.12 -2.35 -0.52
N PRO A 123 3.37 -1.94 -0.27
CA PRO A 123 4.18 -2.25 0.90
C PRO A 123 3.58 -1.69 2.19
N PRO A 124 4.02 -2.17 3.37
CA PRO A 124 3.64 -1.56 4.64
C PRO A 124 4.31 -0.19 4.82
N GLY A 125 3.90 0.57 5.87
CA GLY A 125 4.40 1.93 6.12
C GLY A 125 4.80 2.22 7.56
N HIS A 126 4.43 1.34 8.51
CA HIS A 126 4.53 1.62 9.95
C HIS A 126 5.96 1.71 10.51
N HIS A 127 6.97 1.25 9.77
CA HIS A 127 8.38 1.39 10.15
C HIS A 127 9.11 2.54 9.44
N ALA A 128 8.53 3.11 8.37
CA ALA A 128 9.16 4.23 7.68
C ALA A 128 9.23 5.46 8.60
N GLU A 129 10.41 6.10 8.63
CA GLU A 129 10.61 7.35 9.37
C GLU A 129 10.47 8.56 8.43
N ASN A 130 10.65 9.76 8.94
CA ASN A 130 10.57 10.99 8.14
C ASN A 130 11.49 10.97 6.90
N ASP A 131 12.68 10.39 7.04
CA ASP A 131 13.74 10.36 6.03
C ASP A 131 14.41 8.99 5.88
N LYS A 132 13.77 7.89 6.34
CA LYS A 132 14.39 6.57 6.35
C LYS A 132 13.44 5.48 5.91
N ILE A 133 13.87 4.75 4.87
CA ILE A 133 13.26 3.49 4.41
C ILE A 133 13.80 2.36 5.28
N MET A 134 12.93 1.59 5.94
CA MET A 134 13.32 0.44 6.75
C MET A 134 12.14 -0.48 7.05
N GLY A 135 12.43 -1.70 7.48
CA GLY A 135 11.39 -2.65 7.93
C GLY A 135 10.36 -2.97 6.85
N PHE A 136 10.78 -3.05 5.59
CA PHE A 136 9.92 -3.26 4.41
C PHE A 136 9.04 -2.04 4.04
N CYS A 137 9.15 -0.94 4.78
CA CYS A 137 8.28 0.24 4.71
C CYS A 137 8.94 1.39 3.95
N PHE A 138 8.15 2.07 3.12
CA PHE A 138 8.58 3.19 2.28
C PHE A 138 7.94 4.52 2.70
N LEU A 139 6.61 4.56 2.86
CA LEU A 139 5.81 5.74 3.16
C LEU A 139 4.94 5.54 4.40
#